data_2519d87b8fdba90d364efd9d3190aa4d
#
_entry.id   2519d87b8fdba90d364efd9d3190aa4d
#
_cell.length_a   1.000
_cell.length_b   1.000
_cell.length_c   1.000
_cell.angle_alpha   90.00
_cell.angle_beta   90.00
_cell.angle_gamma   90.00
#
_symmetry.space_group_name_H-M   'P 1'
#
loop_
_entity.id
_entity.type
_entity.pdbx_description
1 polymer ?
#
loop_
_entity_poly.entity_id
_entity_poly.type
_entity_poly.pdbx_seq_one_letter_code
_entity_poly.pdbx_strand_id
1 'polypeptide(L)'
;MNNTDSLRAYTALHSKETLNKAADNIRMLTAAMVERANSGHPGGAMGGADFINVLFSEFLVYDPEEPLWKCRDRFFLDPGHESSMLYSTLMLTGRFTMDELKQFRQWQSPTPGHPEVNQARGIENTSGPLGQGHTFAVGAAIAAKFLAAHTGNKSFEKEKIYTYISDGGIQEEISQGAGRLAGYLGLDNLVMFYDSNGIQLSTTCEDVSAEDTAMKYRAWNWNVLEIDGNDCEAIRGALLAAHEEHNRPTLIIGKCVMGKGCLRADGTSYENDCGTHG
;
A
#
# COMPACT_ATOMS: atom_id res chain seq x y z
N MET A 1 -3.88 29.70 -6.89
CA MET A 1 -3.15 28.81 -7.82
C MET A 1 -2.15 28.03 -6.97
N ASN A 2 -2.56 26.88 -6.47
CA ASN A 2 -1.63 26.01 -5.73
C ASN A 2 -0.71 25.37 -6.77
N ASN A 3 0.57 25.74 -6.68
CA ASN A 3 1.59 25.27 -7.63
C ASN A 3 1.95 23.81 -7.29
N THR A 4 1.11 22.88 -7.75
CA THR A 4 1.33 21.43 -7.58
C THR A 4 2.60 20.94 -8.29
N ASP A 5 3.16 21.72 -9.22
CA ASP A 5 4.41 21.37 -9.90
C ASP A 5 5.63 21.40 -8.96
N SER A 6 5.62 22.29 -7.95
CA SER A 6 6.69 22.34 -6.94
C SER A 6 6.61 21.20 -5.92
N LEU A 7 5.42 20.61 -5.72
CA LEU A 7 5.21 19.51 -4.78
C LEU A 7 5.65 18.14 -5.36
N ARG A 8 5.80 18.04 -6.69
CA ARG A 8 6.21 16.81 -7.36
C ARG A 8 7.66 16.81 -7.86
N ALA A 9 8.48 17.75 -7.39
CA ALA A 9 9.92 17.68 -7.59
C ALA A 9 10.50 16.65 -6.60
N TYR A 10 10.41 15.37 -6.96
CA TYR A 10 10.92 14.27 -6.15
C TYR A 10 12.45 14.33 -6.07
N THR A 11 12.94 14.98 -5.06
CA THR A 11 14.33 14.83 -4.62
C THR A 11 14.34 13.82 -3.48
N ALA A 12 15.33 12.96 -3.39
CA ALA A 12 15.52 12.09 -2.24
C ALA A 12 15.57 12.94 -0.97
N LEU A 13 14.45 13.00 -0.24
CA LEU A 13 14.31 13.88 0.93
C LEU A 13 15.00 13.29 2.16
N HIS A 14 15.13 11.95 2.22
CA HIS A 14 15.61 11.24 3.39
C HIS A 14 16.73 10.27 3.05
N SER A 15 17.67 10.10 3.99
CA SER A 15 18.70 9.08 3.88
C SER A 15 18.11 7.68 4.04
N LYS A 16 18.79 6.68 3.47
CA LYS A 16 18.43 5.26 3.64
C LYS A 16 18.30 4.87 5.12
N GLU A 17 19.20 5.36 5.96
CA GLU A 17 19.17 5.11 7.40
C GLU A 17 17.89 5.67 8.05
N THR A 18 17.49 6.89 7.69
CA THR A 18 16.27 7.51 8.20
C THR A 18 15.03 6.75 7.76
N LEU A 19 14.97 6.35 6.48
CA LEU A 19 13.84 5.58 5.95
C LEU A 19 13.74 4.20 6.62
N ASN A 20 14.85 3.48 6.76
CA ASN A 20 14.85 2.20 7.44
C ASN A 20 14.38 2.33 8.89
N LYS A 21 14.87 3.32 9.62
CA LYS A 21 14.44 3.57 11.00
C LYS A 21 12.96 3.91 11.11
N ALA A 22 12.40 4.65 10.17
CA ALA A 22 10.98 4.95 10.13
C ALA A 22 10.14 3.69 9.83
N ALA A 23 10.56 2.86 8.89
CA ALA A 23 9.92 1.57 8.60
C ALA A 23 9.98 0.63 9.82
N ASP A 24 11.11 0.59 10.55
CA ASP A 24 11.23 -0.19 11.78
C ASP A 24 10.27 0.29 12.88
N ASN A 25 10.01 1.60 12.98
CA ASN A 25 8.97 2.10 13.89
C ASN A 25 7.58 1.59 13.51
N ILE A 26 7.24 1.53 12.20
CA ILE A 26 5.97 0.96 11.74
C ILE A 26 5.89 -0.52 12.12
N ARG A 27 6.97 -1.30 11.94
CA ARG A 27 7.05 -2.73 12.35
C ARG A 27 6.83 -2.91 13.84
N MET A 28 7.52 -2.12 14.65
CA MET A 28 7.40 -2.18 16.11
C MET A 28 6.00 -1.82 16.60
N LEU A 29 5.38 -0.80 16.03
CA LEU A 29 4.00 -0.42 16.35
C LEU A 29 3.02 -1.51 15.93
N THR A 30 3.19 -2.09 14.73
CA THR A 30 2.41 -3.23 14.24
C THR A 30 2.46 -4.41 15.21
N ALA A 31 3.66 -4.85 15.58
CA ALA A 31 3.86 -5.95 16.51
C ALA A 31 3.21 -5.65 17.90
N ALA A 32 3.43 -4.45 18.43
CA ALA A 32 2.87 -4.03 19.71
C ALA A 32 1.33 -3.96 19.72
N MET A 33 0.72 -3.51 18.60
CA MET A 33 -0.73 -3.46 18.46
C MET A 33 -1.33 -4.86 18.44
N VAL A 34 -0.76 -5.77 17.65
CA VAL A 34 -1.22 -7.15 17.51
C VAL A 34 -1.04 -7.92 18.81
N GLU A 35 0.12 -7.81 19.45
CA GLU A 35 0.40 -8.42 20.75
C GLU A 35 -0.59 -7.94 21.83
N ARG A 36 -0.79 -6.63 21.94
CA ARG A 36 -1.74 -6.06 22.90
C ARG A 36 -3.17 -6.51 22.67
N ALA A 37 -3.59 -6.62 21.42
CA ALA A 37 -4.94 -7.07 21.04
C ALA A 37 -5.09 -8.59 21.20
N ASN A 38 -3.98 -9.32 21.33
CA ASN A 38 -3.93 -10.78 21.25
C ASN A 38 -4.69 -11.31 20.02
N SER A 39 -4.63 -10.56 18.93
CA SER A 39 -5.33 -10.84 17.66
C SER A 39 -4.82 -9.92 16.56
N GLY A 40 -4.60 -10.44 15.38
CA GLY A 40 -4.22 -9.65 14.21
C GLY A 40 -3.26 -10.39 13.29
N HIS A 41 -2.82 -9.68 12.24
CA HIS A 41 -1.97 -10.21 11.18
C HIS A 41 -0.70 -9.34 11.09
N PRO A 42 0.38 -9.72 11.80
CA PRO A 42 1.58 -8.88 11.83
C PRO A 42 2.46 -9.04 10.59
N GLY A 43 2.48 -10.23 9.96
CA GLY A 43 3.52 -10.62 9.01
C GLY A 43 3.61 -9.75 7.76
N GLY A 44 2.53 -9.66 6.97
CA GLY A 44 2.46 -8.81 5.79
C GLY A 44 2.58 -7.34 6.14
N ALA A 45 1.93 -6.90 7.24
CA ALA A 45 2.02 -5.54 7.74
C ALA A 45 3.46 -5.12 8.11
N MET A 46 4.30 -6.03 8.59
CA MET A 46 5.72 -5.78 8.84
C MET A 46 6.54 -5.81 7.54
N GLY A 47 6.18 -6.71 6.61
CA GLY A 47 6.81 -6.81 5.30
C GLY A 47 6.64 -5.55 4.45
N GLY A 48 5.43 -4.99 4.42
CA GLY A 48 5.09 -3.79 3.64
C GLY A 48 5.55 -2.46 4.24
N ALA A 49 6.12 -2.46 5.44
CA ALA A 49 6.48 -1.23 6.15
C ALA A 49 7.46 -0.33 5.39
N ASP A 50 8.39 -0.89 4.61
CA ASP A 50 9.33 -0.10 3.80
C ASP A 50 8.59 0.65 2.68
N PHE A 51 7.70 -0.05 1.97
CA PHE A 51 6.94 0.57 0.89
C PHE A 51 6.05 1.70 1.38
N ILE A 52 5.19 1.43 2.39
CA ILE A 52 4.26 2.44 2.87
C ILE A 52 4.99 3.65 3.45
N ASN A 53 6.14 3.44 4.11
CA ASN A 53 6.98 4.52 4.62
C ASN A 53 7.51 5.40 3.49
N VAL A 54 8.13 4.82 2.46
CA VAL A 54 8.65 5.59 1.32
C VAL A 54 7.53 6.32 0.59
N LEU A 55 6.38 5.65 0.37
CA LEU A 55 5.22 6.26 -0.28
C LEU A 55 4.73 7.50 0.48
N PHE A 56 4.45 7.37 1.79
CA PHE A 56 3.86 8.45 2.58
C PHE A 56 4.83 9.59 2.89
N SER A 57 6.13 9.30 2.97
CA SER A 57 7.15 10.32 3.30
C SER A 57 7.69 11.07 2.09
N GLU A 58 7.67 10.48 0.88
CA GLU A 58 8.35 11.07 -0.27
C GLU A 58 7.46 11.24 -1.53
N PHE A 59 6.37 10.50 -1.69
CA PHE A 59 5.61 10.47 -2.94
C PHE A 59 4.14 10.89 -2.82
N LEU A 60 3.45 10.45 -1.79
CA LEU A 60 2.01 10.70 -1.63
C LEU A 60 1.74 12.19 -1.39
N VAL A 61 1.07 12.84 -2.32
CA VAL A 61 0.72 14.27 -2.20
C VAL A 61 -0.60 14.42 -1.45
N TYR A 62 -0.53 14.90 -0.23
CA TYR A 62 -1.68 15.17 0.63
C TYR A 62 -1.42 16.39 1.52
N ASP A 63 -2.49 16.97 2.07
CA ASP A 63 -2.39 18.06 3.04
C ASP A 63 -2.91 17.57 4.40
N PRO A 64 -2.06 17.55 5.45
CA PRO A 64 -2.49 17.16 6.79
C PRO A 64 -3.54 18.09 7.40
N GLU A 65 -3.55 19.39 7.02
CA GLU A 65 -4.49 20.38 7.53
C GLU A 65 -5.79 20.39 6.72
N GLU A 66 -5.75 19.99 5.42
CA GLU A 66 -6.92 19.85 4.56
C GLU A 66 -7.07 18.40 4.03
N PRO A 67 -7.35 17.42 4.89
CA PRO A 67 -7.36 16.01 4.52
C PRO A 67 -8.40 15.62 3.46
N LEU A 68 -9.40 16.47 3.25
CA LEU A 68 -10.44 16.28 2.23
C LEU A 68 -10.18 17.05 0.94
N TRP A 69 -8.98 17.62 0.79
CA TRP A 69 -8.58 18.27 -0.46
C TRP A 69 -8.82 17.34 -1.66
N LYS A 70 -9.58 17.83 -2.65
CA LYS A 70 -10.13 16.99 -3.73
C LYS A 70 -9.08 16.48 -4.71
N CYS A 71 -7.99 17.21 -4.91
CA CYS A 71 -6.92 16.87 -5.84
C CYS A 71 -5.70 16.23 -5.15
N ARG A 72 -5.88 15.69 -3.94
CA ARG A 72 -4.83 14.92 -3.27
C ARG A 72 -4.64 13.57 -3.93
N ASP A 73 -3.46 12.99 -3.81
CA ASP A 73 -3.26 11.58 -4.11
C ASP A 73 -4.07 10.70 -3.14
N ARG A 74 -4.36 9.46 -3.56
CA ARG A 74 -5.14 8.52 -2.75
C ARG A 74 -4.41 7.20 -2.61
N PHE A 75 -4.48 6.65 -1.41
CA PHE A 75 -3.94 5.33 -1.10
C PHE A 75 -5.04 4.38 -0.66
N PHE A 76 -5.15 3.24 -1.34
CA PHE A 76 -6.11 2.17 -1.07
C PHE A 76 -5.39 0.94 -0.53
N LEU A 77 -5.76 0.50 0.67
CA LEU A 77 -5.27 -0.74 1.24
C LEU A 77 -6.22 -1.88 0.85
N ASP A 78 -5.73 -2.84 0.05
CA ASP A 78 -6.50 -4.03 -0.31
C ASP A 78 -6.52 -5.06 0.83
N PRO A 79 -5.35 -5.52 1.37
CA PRO A 79 -5.34 -6.48 2.46
C PRO A 79 -5.73 -5.82 3.79
N GLY A 80 -7.04 -5.70 4.03
CA GLY A 80 -7.55 -5.03 5.23
C GLY A 80 -7.04 -5.61 6.54
N HIS A 81 -6.66 -6.88 6.55
CA HIS A 81 -6.03 -7.52 7.71
C HIS A 81 -4.67 -6.92 8.08
N GLU A 82 -3.99 -6.23 7.14
CA GLU A 82 -2.74 -5.50 7.40
C GLU A 82 -2.98 -4.06 7.91
N SER A 83 -4.15 -3.79 8.44
CA SER A 83 -4.59 -2.48 8.96
C SER A 83 -3.62 -1.87 9.98
N SER A 84 -2.91 -2.69 10.75
CA SER A 84 -1.92 -2.23 11.74
C SER A 84 -0.77 -1.43 11.09
N MET A 85 -0.34 -1.80 9.87
CA MET A 85 0.63 -1.03 9.09
C MET A 85 0.06 0.36 8.74
N LEU A 86 -1.17 0.40 8.23
CA LEU A 86 -1.84 1.65 7.86
C LEU A 86 -2.03 2.57 9.07
N TYR A 87 -2.56 2.04 10.19
CA TYR A 87 -2.78 2.87 11.40
C TYR A 87 -1.46 3.37 12.00
N SER A 88 -0.41 2.55 12.00
CA SER A 88 0.93 2.97 12.43
C SER A 88 1.45 4.13 11.58
N THR A 89 1.33 4.02 10.27
CA THR A 89 1.72 5.09 9.33
C THR A 89 0.89 6.35 9.55
N LEU A 90 -0.44 6.22 9.65
CA LEU A 90 -1.34 7.36 9.89
C LEU A 90 -1.12 8.01 11.26
N MET A 91 -0.70 7.27 12.28
CA MET A 91 -0.29 7.84 13.57
C MET A 91 1.01 8.64 13.44
N LEU A 92 2.00 8.12 12.73
CA LEU A 92 3.26 8.84 12.48
C LEU A 92 3.06 10.13 11.66
N THR A 93 2.00 10.19 10.85
CA THR A 93 1.59 11.41 10.13
C THR A 93 0.62 12.31 10.91
N GLY A 94 0.37 12.01 12.20
CA GLY A 94 -0.45 12.84 13.09
C GLY A 94 -1.97 12.64 12.97
N ARG A 95 -2.44 11.62 12.23
CA ARG A 95 -3.88 11.37 12.03
C ARG A 95 -4.52 10.46 13.05
N PHE A 96 -3.72 9.69 13.77
CA PHE A 96 -4.10 8.88 14.90
C PHE A 96 -3.19 9.17 16.09
N THR A 97 -3.67 8.88 17.28
CA THR A 97 -2.91 9.00 18.52
C THR A 97 -2.39 7.63 18.96
N MET A 98 -1.37 7.62 19.81
CA MET A 98 -0.85 6.39 20.41
C MET A 98 -1.93 5.68 21.24
N ASP A 99 -2.82 6.42 21.90
CA ASP A 99 -3.88 5.81 22.71
C ASP A 99 -4.96 5.15 21.85
N GLU A 100 -5.22 5.66 20.66
CA GLU A 100 -6.10 5.00 19.68
C GLU A 100 -5.45 3.72 19.13
N LEU A 101 -4.14 3.70 18.87
CA LEU A 101 -3.43 2.49 18.46
C LEU A 101 -3.51 1.41 19.56
N LYS A 102 -3.41 1.78 20.83
CA LYS A 102 -3.57 0.85 21.96
C LYS A 102 -4.97 0.22 22.04
N GLN A 103 -5.96 0.79 21.34
CA GLN A 103 -7.32 0.26 21.24
C GLN A 103 -7.55 -0.61 19.98
N PHE A 104 -6.47 -1.00 19.30
CA PHE A 104 -6.56 -1.83 18.10
C PHE A 104 -7.41 -3.08 18.33
N ARG A 105 -8.39 -3.32 17.44
CA ARG A 105 -9.37 -4.42 17.50
C ARG A 105 -10.25 -4.44 18.74
N GLN A 106 -10.31 -3.38 19.55
CA GLN A 106 -11.24 -3.29 20.66
C GLN A 106 -12.62 -2.83 20.19
N TRP A 107 -13.64 -3.17 20.94
CA TRP A 107 -15.02 -2.77 20.63
C TRP A 107 -15.15 -1.23 20.56
N GLN A 108 -15.80 -0.75 19.51
CA GLN A 108 -15.96 0.69 19.21
C GLN A 108 -14.66 1.49 19.07
N SER A 109 -13.54 0.81 18.87
CA SER A 109 -12.26 1.46 18.60
C SER A 109 -12.26 2.14 17.22
N PRO A 110 -11.57 3.30 17.06
CA PRO A 110 -11.33 3.91 15.75
C PRO A 110 -10.29 3.13 14.90
N THR A 111 -9.69 2.07 15.48
CA THR A 111 -8.71 1.21 14.81
C THR A 111 -9.19 -0.26 14.77
N PRO A 112 -10.31 -0.54 14.07
CA PRO A 112 -10.80 -1.91 13.91
C PRO A 112 -9.80 -2.78 13.15
N GLY A 113 -9.97 -4.11 13.23
CA GLY A 113 -9.07 -5.07 12.59
C GLY A 113 -9.00 -4.98 11.08
N HIS A 114 -10.05 -4.47 10.45
CA HIS A 114 -10.13 -4.10 9.04
C HIS A 114 -10.58 -2.64 8.96
N PRO A 115 -9.90 -1.79 8.16
CA PRO A 115 -10.23 -0.36 8.15
C PRO A 115 -11.64 -0.07 7.64
N GLU A 116 -12.29 0.87 8.27
CA GLU A 116 -13.52 1.51 7.78
C GLU A 116 -13.18 2.84 7.12
N VAL A 117 -13.84 3.16 6.00
CA VAL A 117 -13.60 4.40 5.26
C VAL A 117 -13.72 5.62 6.17
N ASN A 118 -12.66 6.41 6.22
CA ASN A 118 -12.61 7.67 6.96
C ASN A 118 -11.58 8.59 6.28
N GLN A 119 -12.02 9.25 5.21
CA GLN A 119 -11.14 10.09 4.39
C GLN A 119 -10.52 11.25 5.17
N ALA A 120 -11.24 11.78 6.17
CA ALA A 120 -10.70 12.82 7.05
C ALA A 120 -9.49 12.35 7.85
N ARG A 121 -9.34 11.05 8.03
CA ARG A 121 -8.21 10.41 8.73
C ARG A 121 -7.24 9.67 7.78
N GLY A 122 -7.45 9.80 6.46
CA GLY A 122 -6.58 9.21 5.44
C GLY A 122 -6.90 7.76 5.08
N ILE A 123 -8.08 7.26 5.44
CA ILE A 123 -8.55 5.92 5.07
C ILE A 123 -9.53 6.04 3.92
N GLU A 124 -9.12 5.69 2.71
CA GLU A 124 -9.89 5.91 1.48
C GLU A 124 -10.95 4.85 1.22
N ASN A 125 -10.82 3.65 1.78
CA ASN A 125 -11.79 2.56 1.58
C ASN A 125 -12.02 1.74 2.83
N THR A 126 -13.24 1.22 2.99
CA THR A 126 -13.50 0.08 3.84
C THR A 126 -12.88 -1.14 3.17
N SER A 127 -12.11 -1.91 3.92
CA SER A 127 -11.33 -3.04 3.44
C SER A 127 -11.65 -4.28 4.27
N GLY A 128 -11.42 -5.44 3.70
CA GLY A 128 -11.70 -6.74 4.34
C GLY A 128 -11.75 -7.83 3.30
N PRO A 129 -12.75 -7.86 2.40
CA PRO A 129 -12.71 -8.77 1.27
C PRO A 129 -11.57 -8.42 0.33
N LEU A 130 -10.66 -9.38 0.09
CA LEU A 130 -9.50 -9.21 -0.78
C LEU A 130 -9.90 -8.91 -2.22
N GLY A 131 -9.07 -8.15 -2.94
CA GLY A 131 -9.32 -7.71 -4.32
C GLY A 131 -10.19 -6.45 -4.43
N GLN A 132 -10.98 -6.10 -3.41
CA GLN A 132 -11.85 -4.92 -3.45
C GLN A 132 -11.06 -3.61 -3.39
N GLY A 133 -9.97 -3.53 -2.60
CA GLY A 133 -9.12 -2.34 -2.54
C GLY A 133 -8.55 -1.98 -3.91
N HIS A 134 -8.11 -2.97 -4.68
CA HIS A 134 -7.69 -2.79 -6.06
C HIS A 134 -8.84 -2.26 -6.95
N THR A 135 -10.06 -2.81 -6.81
CA THR A 135 -11.21 -2.33 -7.60
C THR A 135 -11.59 -0.90 -7.26
N PHE A 136 -11.52 -0.49 -5.98
CA PHE A 136 -11.71 0.91 -5.57
C PHE A 136 -10.65 1.83 -6.19
N ALA A 137 -9.38 1.41 -6.19
CA ALA A 137 -8.29 2.18 -6.79
C ALA A 137 -8.49 2.38 -8.29
N VAL A 138 -8.89 1.33 -9.03
CA VAL A 138 -9.22 1.44 -10.47
C VAL A 138 -10.38 2.40 -10.69
N GLY A 139 -11.45 2.31 -9.89
CA GLY A 139 -12.58 3.25 -9.95
C GLY A 139 -12.16 4.70 -9.68
N ALA A 140 -11.31 4.92 -8.69
CA ALA A 140 -10.77 6.25 -8.38
C ALA A 140 -9.89 6.79 -9.50
N ALA A 141 -9.05 5.95 -10.14
CA ALA A 141 -8.21 6.35 -11.26
C ALA A 141 -9.04 6.78 -12.49
N ILE A 142 -10.12 6.04 -12.77
CA ILE A 142 -11.09 6.43 -13.82
C ILE A 142 -11.75 7.76 -13.47
N ALA A 143 -12.20 7.92 -12.22
CA ALA A 143 -12.88 9.14 -11.76
C ALA A 143 -11.98 10.37 -11.84
N ALA A 144 -10.70 10.27 -11.45
CA ALA A 144 -9.74 11.37 -11.56
C ALA A 144 -9.56 11.82 -13.02
N LYS A 145 -9.38 10.88 -13.97
CA LYS A 145 -9.28 11.19 -15.41
C LYS A 145 -10.59 11.80 -15.97
N PHE A 146 -11.73 11.25 -15.55
CA PHE A 146 -13.04 11.81 -15.93
C PHE A 146 -13.21 13.25 -15.44
N LEU A 147 -12.88 13.51 -14.17
CA LEU A 147 -12.98 14.85 -13.58
C LEU A 147 -12.03 15.83 -14.25
N ALA A 148 -10.80 15.43 -14.56
CA ALA A 148 -9.83 16.23 -15.30
C ALA A 148 -10.41 16.65 -16.66
N ALA A 149 -10.90 15.69 -17.43
CA ALA A 149 -11.47 15.94 -18.75
C ALA A 149 -12.76 16.79 -18.70
N HIS A 150 -13.64 16.50 -17.74
CA HIS A 150 -14.95 17.16 -17.62
C HIS A 150 -14.84 18.60 -17.11
N THR A 151 -13.95 18.86 -16.15
CA THR A 151 -13.81 20.17 -15.52
C THR A 151 -12.73 21.05 -16.14
N GLY A 152 -11.82 20.46 -16.91
CA GLY A 152 -10.61 21.12 -17.42
C GLY A 152 -9.61 21.50 -16.30
N ASN A 153 -9.81 20.99 -15.08
CA ASN A 153 -8.92 21.27 -13.96
C ASN A 153 -7.70 20.35 -14.00
N LYS A 154 -6.55 20.91 -14.37
CA LYS A 154 -5.28 20.20 -14.49
C LYS A 154 -4.77 19.58 -13.19
N SER A 155 -5.29 20.00 -12.03
CA SER A 155 -4.90 19.38 -10.76
C SER A 155 -5.38 17.93 -10.66
N PHE A 156 -6.53 17.59 -11.26
CA PHE A 156 -6.99 16.19 -11.33
C PHE A 156 -6.15 15.34 -12.31
N GLU A 157 -5.52 15.94 -13.34
CA GLU A 157 -4.61 15.21 -14.24
C GLU A 157 -3.36 14.71 -13.51
N LYS A 158 -2.98 15.39 -12.43
CA LYS A 158 -1.78 15.10 -11.63
C LYS A 158 -2.05 14.16 -10.48
N GLU A 159 -3.31 13.89 -10.14
CA GLU A 159 -3.69 12.99 -9.05
C GLU A 159 -3.19 11.58 -9.36
N LYS A 160 -2.39 11.03 -8.46
CA LYS A 160 -1.96 9.63 -8.51
C LYS A 160 -2.79 8.80 -7.53
N ILE A 161 -3.14 7.62 -7.98
CA ILE A 161 -3.86 6.63 -7.20
C ILE A 161 -2.93 5.48 -6.91
N TYR A 162 -2.74 5.18 -5.63
CA TYR A 162 -1.90 4.09 -5.17
C TYR A 162 -2.75 3.00 -4.54
N THR A 163 -2.37 1.76 -4.75
CA THR A 163 -2.95 0.63 -4.02
C THR A 163 -1.86 -0.35 -3.63
N TYR A 164 -2.04 -0.95 -2.47
CA TYR A 164 -1.20 -2.03 -1.95
C TYR A 164 -2.02 -3.31 -1.95
N ILE A 165 -1.51 -4.38 -2.52
CA ILE A 165 -2.18 -5.68 -2.64
C ILE A 165 -1.27 -6.81 -2.20
N SER A 166 -1.84 -7.83 -1.56
CA SER A 166 -1.14 -9.03 -1.09
C SER A 166 -1.25 -10.19 -2.07
N ASP A 167 -0.55 -11.30 -1.76
CA ASP A 167 -0.62 -12.55 -2.50
C ASP A 167 -2.06 -13.07 -2.64
N GLY A 168 -2.87 -13.02 -1.58
CA GLY A 168 -4.27 -13.40 -1.64
C GLY A 168 -5.10 -12.44 -2.51
N GLY A 169 -4.88 -11.13 -2.38
CA GLY A 169 -5.62 -10.13 -3.14
C GLY A 169 -5.38 -10.20 -4.64
N ILE A 170 -4.14 -10.47 -5.07
CA ILE A 170 -3.79 -10.55 -6.50
C ILE A 170 -4.42 -11.78 -7.19
N GLN A 171 -4.77 -12.81 -6.43
CA GLN A 171 -5.42 -14.04 -6.92
C GLN A 171 -6.94 -13.87 -7.10
N GLU A 172 -7.56 -12.89 -6.44
CA GLU A 172 -9.00 -12.68 -6.50
C GLU A 172 -9.48 -12.31 -7.92
N GLU A 173 -10.54 -12.97 -8.40
CA GLU A 173 -11.10 -12.74 -9.74
C GLU A 173 -11.52 -11.28 -9.96
N ILE A 174 -12.04 -10.63 -8.93
CA ILE A 174 -12.45 -9.22 -9.01
C ILE A 174 -11.23 -8.32 -9.21
N SER A 175 -10.10 -8.62 -8.56
CA SER A 175 -8.84 -7.93 -8.76
C SER A 175 -8.31 -8.10 -10.18
N GLN A 176 -8.36 -9.32 -10.70
CA GLN A 176 -7.93 -9.62 -12.08
C GLN A 176 -8.82 -8.91 -13.12
N GLY A 177 -10.13 -8.89 -12.88
CA GLY A 177 -11.07 -8.12 -13.72
C GLY A 177 -10.74 -6.62 -13.75
N ALA A 178 -10.46 -6.03 -12.58
CA ALA A 178 -10.04 -4.64 -12.46
C ALA A 178 -8.70 -4.39 -13.13
N GLY A 179 -7.73 -5.28 -12.97
CA GLY A 179 -6.40 -5.20 -13.62
C GLY A 179 -6.49 -5.17 -15.15
N ARG A 180 -7.30 -6.06 -15.73
CA ARG A 180 -7.56 -6.07 -17.19
C ARG A 180 -8.18 -4.76 -17.66
N LEU A 181 -9.16 -4.24 -16.92
CA LEU A 181 -9.83 -2.98 -17.26
C LEU A 181 -8.86 -1.80 -17.18
N ALA A 182 -8.04 -1.72 -16.14
CA ALA A 182 -7.06 -0.66 -15.96
C ALA A 182 -6.04 -0.60 -17.10
N GLY A 183 -5.51 -1.76 -17.50
CA GLY A 183 -4.58 -1.86 -18.63
C GLY A 183 -5.23 -1.50 -19.97
N TYR A 184 -6.47 -1.95 -20.21
CA TYR A 184 -7.23 -1.59 -21.40
C TYR A 184 -7.48 -0.08 -21.50
N LEU A 185 -7.81 0.57 -20.40
CA LEU A 185 -8.04 2.01 -20.33
C LEU A 185 -6.75 2.85 -20.29
N GLY A 186 -5.58 2.23 -20.16
CA GLY A 186 -4.31 2.94 -20.06
C GLY A 186 -4.26 3.90 -18.86
N LEU A 187 -4.64 3.45 -17.66
CA LEU A 187 -4.73 4.30 -16.47
C LEU A 187 -3.33 4.61 -15.89
N ASP A 188 -2.58 5.50 -16.52
CA ASP A 188 -1.22 5.92 -16.15
C ASP A 188 -1.15 6.65 -14.80
N ASN A 189 -2.28 7.04 -14.25
CA ASN A 189 -2.39 7.61 -12.91
C ASN A 189 -2.55 6.54 -11.80
N LEU A 190 -2.56 5.24 -12.14
CA LEU A 190 -2.67 4.13 -11.18
C LEU A 190 -1.32 3.45 -10.99
N VAL A 191 -0.89 3.35 -9.72
CA VAL A 191 0.31 2.62 -9.30
C VAL A 191 -0.10 1.58 -8.26
N MET A 192 0.15 0.32 -8.54
CA MET A 192 -0.10 -0.79 -7.63
C MET A 192 1.21 -1.39 -7.14
N PHE A 193 1.35 -1.50 -5.83
CA PHE A 193 2.42 -2.28 -5.20
C PHE A 193 1.86 -3.64 -4.80
N TYR A 194 2.47 -4.69 -5.31
CA TYR A 194 2.18 -6.06 -4.93
C TYR A 194 3.24 -6.56 -3.95
N ASP A 195 2.82 -6.79 -2.71
CA ASP A 195 3.61 -7.48 -1.69
C ASP A 195 3.68 -8.97 -2.04
N SER A 196 4.71 -9.33 -2.78
CA SER A 196 4.98 -10.70 -3.20
C SER A 196 5.89 -11.37 -2.16
N ASN A 197 5.32 -11.77 -1.05
CA ASN A 197 6.06 -12.45 0.02
C ASN A 197 5.99 -13.98 -0.06
N GLY A 198 5.09 -14.52 -0.89
CA GLY A 198 4.97 -15.95 -1.16
C GLY A 198 4.30 -16.76 -0.06
N ILE A 199 3.78 -16.12 1.00
CA ILE A 199 3.18 -16.77 2.17
C ILE A 199 1.69 -16.48 2.23
N GLN A 200 0.91 -17.51 2.46
CA GLN A 200 -0.52 -17.42 2.75
C GLN A 200 -0.82 -17.90 4.19
N LEU A 201 -2.08 -17.91 4.58
CA LEU A 201 -2.50 -18.21 5.95
C LEU A 201 -1.92 -19.54 6.48
N SER A 202 -1.87 -20.57 5.66
CA SER A 202 -1.47 -21.93 6.09
C SER A 202 -0.50 -22.62 5.16
N THR A 203 -0.08 -21.96 4.06
CA THR A 203 0.78 -22.55 3.04
C THR A 203 1.52 -21.50 2.22
N THR A 204 2.29 -21.91 1.23
CA THR A 204 2.94 -20.99 0.29
C THR A 204 2.07 -20.73 -0.94
N CYS A 205 2.36 -19.64 -1.67
CA CYS A 205 1.65 -19.36 -2.92
C CYS A 205 1.90 -20.44 -3.98
N GLU A 206 3.08 -21.04 -4.00
CA GLU A 206 3.45 -22.10 -4.94
C GLU A 206 2.59 -23.38 -4.78
N ASP A 207 2.07 -23.62 -3.58
CA ASP A 207 1.19 -24.76 -3.31
C ASP A 207 -0.23 -24.58 -3.93
N VAL A 208 -0.64 -23.36 -4.22
CA VAL A 208 -2.02 -23.05 -4.65
C VAL A 208 -2.11 -22.39 -6.02
N SER A 209 -1.03 -21.82 -6.54
CA SER A 209 -1.02 -21.14 -7.83
C SER A 209 0.31 -21.35 -8.57
N ALA A 210 0.21 -21.60 -9.88
CA ALA A 210 1.34 -21.66 -10.80
C ALA A 210 1.41 -20.44 -11.73
N GLU A 211 0.68 -19.37 -11.42
CA GLU A 211 0.59 -18.18 -12.27
C GLU A 211 1.85 -17.31 -12.21
N ASP A 212 2.33 -16.89 -13.38
CA ASP A 212 3.29 -15.80 -13.51
C ASP A 212 2.55 -14.46 -13.53
N THR A 213 2.50 -13.82 -12.37
CA THR A 213 1.82 -12.53 -12.20
C THR A 213 2.45 -11.44 -13.06
N ALA A 214 3.78 -11.40 -13.19
CA ALA A 214 4.47 -10.42 -14.02
C ALA A 214 4.07 -10.56 -15.49
N MET A 215 4.09 -11.78 -16.02
CA MET A 215 3.70 -12.08 -17.40
C MET A 215 2.21 -11.73 -17.62
N LYS A 216 1.34 -12.10 -16.69
CA LYS A 216 -0.10 -11.84 -16.73
C LYS A 216 -0.41 -10.34 -16.85
N TYR A 217 0.19 -9.51 -15.99
CA TYR A 217 -0.02 -8.07 -16.02
C TYR A 217 0.62 -7.40 -17.24
N ARG A 218 1.79 -7.86 -17.70
CA ARG A 218 2.37 -7.41 -18.98
C ARG A 218 1.43 -7.68 -20.16
N ALA A 219 0.78 -8.86 -20.20
CA ALA A 219 -0.22 -9.19 -21.23
C ALA A 219 -1.47 -8.29 -21.16
N TRP A 220 -1.79 -7.74 -19.99
CA TRP A 220 -2.87 -6.75 -19.81
C TRP A 220 -2.42 -5.31 -20.06
N ASN A 221 -1.27 -5.08 -20.65
CA ASN A 221 -0.73 -3.76 -20.97
C ASN A 221 -0.33 -2.93 -19.73
N TRP A 222 0.13 -3.57 -18.66
CA TRP A 222 0.74 -2.87 -17.52
C TRP A 222 2.24 -2.68 -17.72
N ASN A 223 2.78 -1.57 -17.20
CA ASN A 223 4.19 -1.41 -16.91
C ASN A 223 4.52 -2.23 -15.65
N VAL A 224 5.40 -3.22 -15.75
CA VAL A 224 5.69 -4.14 -14.64
C VAL A 224 7.15 -4.01 -14.22
N LEU A 225 7.36 -3.62 -12.98
CA LEU A 225 8.66 -3.48 -12.33
C LEU A 225 8.80 -4.53 -11.23
N GLU A 226 9.92 -5.21 -11.18
CA GLU A 226 10.22 -6.23 -10.16
C GLU A 226 11.42 -5.75 -9.34
N ILE A 227 11.25 -5.68 -8.00
CA ILE A 227 12.25 -5.11 -7.10
C ILE A 227 12.37 -5.91 -5.80
N ASP A 228 13.42 -5.65 -5.04
CA ASP A 228 13.46 -5.94 -3.61
C ASP A 228 12.48 -4.99 -2.90
N GLY A 229 11.38 -5.55 -2.39
CA GLY A 229 10.31 -4.81 -1.72
C GLY A 229 10.68 -4.31 -0.32
N ASN A 230 11.87 -4.65 0.16
CA ASN A 230 12.40 -4.21 1.43
C ASN A 230 13.66 -3.32 1.30
N ASP A 231 14.04 -2.94 0.09
CA ASP A 231 15.06 -1.89 -0.14
C ASP A 231 14.38 -0.56 -0.49
N CYS A 232 14.47 0.41 0.42
CA CYS A 232 13.86 1.73 0.25
C CYS A 232 14.37 2.50 -0.99
N GLU A 233 15.60 2.24 -1.45
CA GLU A 233 16.13 2.86 -2.66
C GLU A 233 15.58 2.22 -3.92
N ALA A 234 15.37 0.89 -3.92
CA ALA A 234 14.70 0.19 -5.02
C ALA A 234 13.23 0.61 -5.13
N ILE A 235 12.53 0.74 -3.98
CA ILE A 235 11.15 1.24 -3.91
C ILE A 235 11.07 2.66 -4.48
N ARG A 236 11.96 3.56 -4.05
CA ARG A 236 12.03 4.94 -4.55
C ARG A 236 12.26 4.97 -6.06
N GLY A 237 13.21 4.18 -6.56
CA GLY A 237 13.49 4.08 -8.00
C GLY A 237 12.28 3.60 -8.80
N ALA A 238 11.54 2.61 -8.30
CA ALA A 238 10.34 2.09 -8.94
C ALA A 238 9.19 3.10 -8.94
N LEU A 239 8.99 3.84 -7.84
CA LEU A 239 7.98 4.91 -7.77
C LEU A 239 8.31 6.07 -8.72
N LEU A 240 9.58 6.47 -8.83
CA LEU A 240 10.01 7.45 -9.83
C LEU A 240 9.73 6.96 -11.26
N ALA A 241 10.08 5.71 -11.58
CA ALA A 241 9.80 5.13 -12.89
C ALA A 241 8.29 5.03 -13.19
N ALA A 242 7.47 4.75 -12.17
CA ALA A 242 6.00 4.75 -12.29
C ALA A 242 5.44 6.17 -12.56
N HIS A 243 6.08 7.21 -12.09
CA HIS A 243 5.68 8.59 -12.35
C HIS A 243 6.06 9.07 -13.76
N GLU A 244 7.10 8.50 -14.35
CA GLU A 244 7.51 8.76 -15.74
C GLU A 244 6.72 7.93 -16.77
N GLU A 245 5.94 6.94 -16.35
CA GLU A 245 5.04 6.20 -17.24
C GLU A 245 3.75 7.00 -17.49
N HIS A 246 3.43 7.29 -18.74
CA HIS A 246 2.32 8.16 -19.12
C HIS A 246 1.26 7.49 -20.03
N ASN A 247 1.36 6.17 -20.26
CA ASN A 247 0.48 5.49 -21.20
C ASN A 247 -0.31 4.33 -20.59
N ARG A 248 0.11 3.83 -19.42
CA ARG A 248 -0.44 2.61 -18.85
C ARG A 248 -0.23 2.57 -17.32
N PRO A 249 -1.04 1.79 -16.59
CA PRO A 249 -0.85 1.63 -15.15
C PRO A 249 0.47 0.90 -14.84
N THR A 250 1.04 1.15 -13.67
CA THR A 250 2.27 0.50 -13.20
C THR A 250 1.99 -0.48 -12.08
N LEU A 251 2.47 -1.71 -12.24
CA LEU A 251 2.59 -2.72 -11.19
C LEU A 251 4.05 -2.79 -10.72
N ILE A 252 4.27 -2.56 -9.44
CA ILE A 252 5.54 -2.79 -8.76
C ILE A 252 5.42 -4.09 -7.97
N ILE A 253 6.11 -5.14 -8.39
CA ILE A 253 6.19 -6.41 -7.67
C ILE A 253 7.36 -6.32 -6.71
N GLY A 254 7.07 -6.11 -5.42
CA GLY A 254 8.05 -6.09 -4.35
C GLY A 254 8.23 -7.48 -3.75
N LYS A 255 9.41 -8.08 -3.89
CA LYS A 255 9.76 -9.29 -3.15
C LYS A 255 9.98 -8.89 -1.69
N CYS A 256 8.99 -9.16 -0.84
CA CYS A 256 9.02 -8.79 0.56
C CYS A 256 9.27 -9.98 1.48
N VAL A 257 9.76 -9.69 2.67
CA VAL A 257 9.98 -10.67 3.73
C VAL A 257 8.78 -10.64 4.68
N MET A 258 7.99 -11.72 4.70
CA MET A 258 6.91 -11.90 5.67
C MET A 258 7.45 -11.85 7.10
N GLY A 259 6.89 -10.98 7.95
CA GLY A 259 7.36 -10.83 9.33
C GLY A 259 8.79 -10.29 9.45
N LYS A 260 9.21 -9.39 8.55
CA LYS A 260 10.57 -8.84 8.53
C LYS A 260 11.02 -8.34 9.92
N GLY A 261 12.14 -8.85 10.41
CA GLY A 261 12.72 -8.51 11.70
C GLY A 261 12.21 -9.37 12.88
N CYS A 262 11.28 -10.30 12.64
CA CYS A 262 10.78 -11.19 13.69
C CYS A 262 11.81 -12.26 14.07
N LEU A 263 11.97 -12.43 15.38
CA LEU A 263 12.80 -13.49 15.96
C LEU A 263 11.97 -14.37 16.91
N ARG A 264 12.33 -15.66 16.97
CA ARG A 264 11.82 -16.56 17.99
C ARG A 264 12.50 -16.29 19.34
N ALA A 265 11.94 -16.85 20.40
CA ALA A 265 12.45 -16.68 21.76
C ALA A 265 13.90 -17.17 21.93
N ASP A 266 14.36 -18.10 21.10
CA ASP A 266 15.74 -18.62 21.07
C ASP A 266 16.69 -17.76 20.21
N GLY A 267 16.19 -16.66 19.60
CA GLY A 267 16.95 -15.74 18.75
C GLY A 267 17.07 -16.19 17.30
N THR A 268 16.48 -17.31 16.91
CA THR A 268 16.43 -17.70 15.47
C THR A 268 15.41 -16.87 14.70
N SER A 269 15.59 -16.73 13.38
CA SER A 269 14.64 -15.99 12.53
C SER A 269 13.26 -16.65 12.53
N TYR A 270 12.23 -15.81 12.59
CA TYR A 270 10.84 -16.22 12.37
C TYR A 270 10.28 -15.65 11.08
N GLU A 271 11.13 -15.01 10.28
CA GLU A 271 10.77 -14.47 8.97
C GLU A 271 10.35 -15.57 8.01
N ASN A 272 9.41 -15.27 7.12
CA ASN A 272 8.87 -16.17 6.10
C ASN A 272 8.27 -17.49 6.66
N ASP A 273 7.89 -17.50 7.90
CA ASP A 273 7.13 -18.59 8.51
C ASP A 273 5.64 -18.30 8.42
N CYS A 274 4.81 -19.28 8.02
CA CYS A 274 3.35 -19.11 7.95
C CYS A 274 2.74 -18.65 9.29
N GLY A 275 3.37 -19.03 10.41
CA GLY A 275 2.95 -18.58 11.74
C GLY A 275 3.14 -17.08 12.00
N THR A 276 3.86 -16.34 11.14
CA THR A 276 3.94 -14.88 11.23
C THR A 276 2.81 -14.18 10.48
N HIS A 277 2.05 -14.89 9.65
CA HIS A 277 0.94 -14.31 8.90
C HIS A 277 -0.14 -13.76 9.85
N GLY A 278 -0.59 -14.54 10.84
CA GLY A 278 -1.63 -14.14 11.82
C GLY A 278 -2.01 -15.21 12.82
#